data_5432ff80cacf6bab931ca11fcff1c212
#
_entry.id   5432ff80cacf6bab931ca11fcff1c212
#
_cell.length_a   1.000
_cell.length_b   1.000
_cell.length_c   1.000
_cell.angle_alpha   90.00
_cell.angle_beta   90.00
_cell.angle_gamma   90.00
#
_symmetry.space_group_name_H-M   'P 1'
#
loop_
_entity.id
_entity.type
_entity.pdbx_description
1 polymer ?
#
loop_
_entity_poly.entity_id
_entity_poly.type
_entity_poly.pdbx_seq_one_letter_code
_entity_poly.pdbx_strand_id
1 'polypeptide(L)'
;MAKIEVNKQLEDIKKVASLNEGKNLKYCILTMGCQLNENDSEKLCGMMESMNYSKTENLSEANLIVFNTCCVRENAEDKLFGKLGEVKKYKEAKGTIIAIGGCMMQEKHIVDKLKQSYPFFDIVFGTHTLQEFPTDLYNVLCNKKRIEDVLDIDGDVIEGL
;
A
#
# COMPACT_ATOMS: atom_id res chain seq x y z
N MET A 1 21.64 -12.82 2.51
CA MET A 1 20.41 -12.19 3.04
C MET A 1 19.74 -11.30 2.01
N ALA A 2 20.42 -10.23 1.56
CA ALA A 2 19.83 -9.34 0.58
C ALA A 2 19.41 -10.04 -0.73
N LYS A 3 20.21 -10.99 -1.19
CA LYS A 3 19.90 -11.73 -2.42
C LYS A 3 18.63 -12.56 -2.29
N ILE A 4 18.40 -13.15 -1.12
CA ILE A 4 17.21 -13.98 -0.90
C ILE A 4 15.96 -13.11 -0.89
N GLU A 5 16.02 -11.95 -0.25
CA GLU A 5 14.91 -11.01 -0.21
C GLU A 5 14.58 -10.46 -1.58
N VAL A 6 15.60 -10.09 -2.37
CA VAL A 6 15.41 -9.60 -3.73
C VAL A 6 14.81 -10.68 -4.62
N ASN A 7 15.29 -11.92 -4.49
CA ASN A 7 14.75 -13.02 -5.29
C ASN A 7 13.29 -13.28 -4.95
N LYS A 8 12.93 -13.25 -3.67
CA LYS A 8 11.54 -13.43 -3.25
C LYS A 8 10.65 -12.32 -3.78
N GLN A 9 11.14 -11.08 -3.71
CA GLN A 9 10.42 -9.93 -4.24
C GLN A 9 10.14 -10.10 -5.73
N LEU A 10 11.16 -10.50 -6.50
CA LEU A 10 11.00 -10.72 -7.94
C LEU A 10 10.03 -11.86 -8.23
N GLU A 11 10.07 -12.93 -7.46
CA GLU A 11 9.13 -14.04 -7.62
C GLU A 11 7.70 -13.59 -7.37
N ASP A 12 7.48 -12.82 -6.30
CA ASP A 12 6.15 -12.34 -5.98
C ASP A 12 5.63 -11.35 -7.01
N ILE A 13 6.52 -10.50 -7.56
CA ILE A 13 6.16 -9.61 -8.66
C ILE A 13 5.69 -10.43 -9.86
N LYS A 14 6.41 -11.48 -10.20
CA LYS A 14 6.03 -12.35 -11.32
C LYS A 14 4.71 -13.06 -11.08
N LYS A 15 4.48 -13.51 -9.85
CA LYS A 15 3.21 -14.18 -9.49
C LYS A 15 2.04 -13.23 -9.63
N VAL A 16 2.17 -12.00 -9.14
CA VAL A 16 1.11 -11.01 -9.26
C VAL A 16 0.90 -10.62 -10.73
N ALA A 17 2.00 -10.44 -11.47
CA ALA A 17 1.91 -10.13 -12.90
C ALA A 17 1.14 -11.20 -13.65
N SER A 18 1.37 -12.47 -13.32
CA SER A 18 0.63 -13.58 -13.94
C SER A 18 -0.86 -13.55 -13.59
N LEU A 19 -1.20 -13.24 -12.35
CA LEU A 19 -2.60 -13.11 -11.93
C LEU A 19 -3.30 -11.97 -12.65
N ASN A 20 -2.58 -10.92 -12.97
CA ASN A 20 -3.14 -9.71 -13.57
C ASN A 20 -3.09 -9.71 -15.11
N GLU A 21 -2.45 -10.70 -15.70
CA GLU A 21 -2.28 -10.75 -17.16
C GLU A 21 -3.61 -10.68 -17.89
N GLY A 22 -3.70 -9.74 -18.83
CA GLY A 22 -4.89 -9.57 -19.66
C GLY A 22 -6.06 -8.87 -19.01
N LYS A 23 -5.92 -8.41 -17.76
CA LYS A 23 -7.04 -7.81 -17.02
C LYS A 23 -7.12 -6.28 -17.13
N ASN A 24 -6.11 -5.63 -17.68
CA ASN A 24 -6.06 -4.17 -17.81
C ASN A 24 -6.28 -3.44 -16.47
N LEU A 25 -5.62 -3.91 -15.42
CA LEU A 25 -5.76 -3.33 -14.09
C LEU A 25 -4.97 -2.02 -13.99
N LYS A 26 -5.50 -1.08 -13.21
CA LYS A 26 -4.90 0.23 -13.02
C LYS A 26 -4.62 0.51 -11.55
N TYR A 27 -3.58 1.30 -11.30
CA TYR A 27 -3.26 1.74 -9.95
C TYR A 27 -3.21 3.27 -9.89
N CYS A 28 -3.52 3.78 -8.71
CA CYS A 28 -3.37 5.20 -8.42
C CYS A 28 -2.55 5.32 -7.14
N ILE A 29 -1.54 6.18 -7.15
CA ILE A 29 -0.74 6.42 -5.96
C ILE A 29 -0.93 7.85 -5.51
N LEU A 30 -1.23 8.02 -4.22
CA LEU A 30 -1.41 9.31 -3.60
C LEU A 30 -0.23 9.55 -2.67
N THR A 31 0.67 10.42 -3.08
CA THR A 31 1.86 10.75 -2.29
C THR A 31 1.56 11.95 -1.41
N MET A 32 1.70 11.78 -0.11
CA MET A 32 1.45 12.82 0.86
C MET A 32 2.70 13.08 1.67
N GLY A 33 3.38 14.19 1.39
CA GLY A 33 4.53 14.53 2.20
C GLY A 33 5.70 15.13 1.43
N CYS A 34 6.89 14.73 1.83
CA CYS A 34 8.13 15.34 1.39
C CYS A 34 8.81 14.59 0.25
N GLN A 35 9.98 15.09 -0.15
CA GLN A 35 10.78 14.53 -1.24
C GLN A 35 11.09 13.05 -1.03
N LEU A 36 11.30 12.63 0.21
CA LEU A 36 11.61 11.23 0.51
C LEU A 36 10.44 10.31 0.13
N ASN A 37 9.21 10.78 0.34
CA ASN A 37 8.03 10.02 -0.06
C ASN A 37 7.92 9.89 -1.58
N GLU A 38 8.39 10.89 -2.33
CA GLU A 38 8.37 10.83 -3.78
C GLU A 38 9.29 9.72 -4.31
N ASN A 39 10.46 9.54 -3.68
CA ASN A 39 11.37 8.44 -4.05
C ASN A 39 10.74 7.08 -3.79
N ASP A 40 10.07 6.92 -2.66
CA ASP A 40 9.37 5.69 -2.33
C ASP A 40 8.20 5.46 -3.28
N SER A 41 7.51 6.52 -3.67
CA SER A 41 6.42 6.42 -4.65
C SER A 41 6.93 5.93 -6.00
N GLU A 42 8.10 6.39 -6.43
CA GLU A 42 8.70 5.92 -7.68
C GLU A 42 9.00 4.43 -7.63
N LYS A 43 9.52 3.94 -6.50
CA LYS A 43 9.80 2.52 -6.31
C LYS A 43 8.51 1.71 -6.35
N LEU A 44 7.47 2.19 -5.68
CA LEU A 44 6.16 1.53 -5.69
C LEU A 44 5.56 1.50 -7.09
N CYS A 45 5.67 2.60 -7.83
CA CYS A 45 5.19 2.66 -9.21
C CYS A 45 5.90 1.61 -10.07
N GLY A 46 7.22 1.50 -9.95
CA GLY A 46 7.99 0.50 -10.68
C GLY A 46 7.52 -0.92 -10.35
N MET A 47 7.29 -1.21 -9.08
CA MET A 47 6.79 -2.52 -8.67
C MET A 47 5.42 -2.81 -9.26
N MET A 48 4.50 -1.85 -9.18
CA MET A 48 3.14 -2.04 -9.68
C MET A 48 3.10 -2.22 -11.19
N GLU A 49 3.92 -1.45 -11.92
CA GLU A 49 3.99 -1.59 -13.37
C GLU A 49 4.58 -2.94 -13.75
N SER A 50 5.53 -3.44 -12.97
CA SER A 50 6.08 -4.78 -13.18
C SER A 50 5.07 -5.88 -12.87
N MET A 51 4.03 -5.56 -12.10
CA MET A 51 2.95 -6.49 -11.77
C MET A 51 1.74 -6.35 -12.69
N ASN A 52 1.92 -5.70 -13.84
CA ASN A 52 0.89 -5.50 -14.86
C ASN A 52 -0.25 -4.57 -14.44
N TYR A 53 0.08 -3.57 -13.64
CA TYR A 53 -0.81 -2.45 -13.39
C TYR A 53 -0.37 -1.27 -14.25
N SER A 54 -1.33 -0.52 -14.75
CA SER A 54 -1.07 0.73 -15.47
C SER A 54 -1.45 1.91 -14.60
N LYS A 55 -0.68 2.97 -14.64
CA LYS A 55 -0.92 4.14 -13.82
C LYS A 55 -2.17 4.92 -14.26
N THR A 56 -2.97 5.36 -13.30
CA THR A 56 -4.08 6.27 -13.56
C THR A 56 -4.11 7.32 -12.47
N GLU A 57 -4.60 8.51 -12.80
CA GLU A 57 -4.83 9.57 -11.83
C GLU A 57 -6.29 9.65 -11.41
N ASN A 58 -7.12 8.83 -12.03
CA ASN A 58 -8.54 8.79 -11.75
C ASN A 58 -8.84 7.66 -10.77
N LEU A 59 -9.21 8.04 -9.54
CA LEU A 59 -9.50 7.08 -8.47
C LEU A 59 -10.61 6.11 -8.84
N SER A 60 -11.58 6.57 -9.61
CA SER A 60 -12.71 5.71 -10.00
C SER A 60 -12.30 4.57 -10.94
N GLU A 61 -11.19 4.74 -11.66
CA GLU A 61 -10.69 3.71 -12.58
C GLU A 61 -9.68 2.78 -11.91
N ALA A 62 -9.17 3.14 -10.74
CA ALA A 62 -8.11 2.38 -10.08
C ALA A 62 -8.65 1.07 -9.50
N ASN A 63 -7.89 0.01 -9.68
CA ASN A 63 -8.13 -1.28 -9.04
C ASN A 63 -7.28 -1.44 -7.78
N LEU A 64 -6.26 -0.59 -7.67
CA LEU A 64 -5.36 -0.55 -6.52
C LEU A 64 -5.07 0.92 -6.23
N ILE A 65 -5.34 1.35 -4.99
CA ILE A 65 -5.04 2.70 -4.55
C ILE A 65 -4.01 2.61 -3.43
N VAL A 66 -2.89 3.30 -3.59
CA VAL A 66 -1.80 3.30 -2.62
C VAL A 66 -1.63 4.70 -2.05
N PHE A 67 -1.66 4.79 -0.73
CA PHE A 67 -1.36 6.03 -0.01
C PHE A 67 0.07 5.94 0.51
N ASN A 68 0.91 6.86 0.07
CA ASN A 68 2.28 6.98 0.59
C ASN A 68 2.33 8.21 1.49
N THR A 69 2.37 7.99 2.79
CA THR A 69 2.17 9.03 3.81
C THR A 69 3.47 9.54 4.41
N CYS A 70 3.36 10.71 5.05
CA CYS A 70 4.48 11.33 5.77
C CYS A 70 3.94 11.95 7.06
N CYS A 71 4.61 11.68 8.19
CA CYS A 71 4.16 12.17 9.49
C CYS A 71 4.71 13.56 9.86
N VAL A 72 5.62 14.12 9.04
CA VAL A 72 6.24 15.40 9.37
C VAL A 72 5.48 16.62 8.85
N ARG A 73 4.45 16.41 8.04
CA ARG A 73 3.65 17.49 7.49
C ARG A 73 2.45 17.81 8.37
N GLU A 74 2.18 19.10 8.57
CA GLU A 74 0.98 19.55 9.25
C GLU A 74 -0.25 19.09 8.47
N ASN A 75 -1.28 18.66 9.19
CA ASN A 75 -2.54 18.21 8.61
C ASN A 75 -2.42 16.95 7.73
N ALA A 76 -1.29 16.25 7.81
CA ALA A 76 -1.12 15.02 7.04
C ALA A 76 -2.15 13.96 7.42
N GLU A 77 -2.46 13.86 8.73
CA GLU A 77 -3.48 12.92 9.21
C GLU A 77 -4.85 13.26 8.64
N ASP A 78 -5.23 14.54 8.69
CA ASP A 78 -6.53 14.99 8.19
C ASP A 78 -6.67 14.71 6.71
N LYS A 79 -5.60 14.93 5.94
CA LYS A 79 -5.59 14.65 4.51
C LYS A 79 -5.76 13.17 4.23
N LEU A 80 -5.05 12.33 4.99
CA LEU A 80 -5.14 10.88 4.84
C LEU A 80 -6.56 10.40 5.11
N PHE A 81 -7.12 10.77 6.27
CA PHE A 81 -8.44 10.30 6.65
C PHE A 81 -9.55 10.86 5.76
N GLY A 82 -9.38 12.10 5.28
CA GLY A 82 -10.31 12.68 4.32
C GLY A 82 -10.32 11.91 3.00
N LYS A 83 -9.15 11.57 2.48
CA LYS A 83 -9.04 10.78 1.25
C LYS A 83 -9.55 9.36 1.44
N LEU A 84 -9.31 8.75 2.60
CA LEU A 84 -9.82 7.42 2.88
C LEU A 84 -11.34 7.41 2.86
N GLY A 85 -11.98 8.42 3.44
CA GLY A 85 -13.42 8.54 3.37
C GLY A 85 -13.92 8.66 1.94
N GLU A 86 -13.17 9.39 1.10
CA GLU A 86 -13.51 9.56 -0.31
C GLU A 86 -13.39 8.24 -1.10
N VAL A 87 -12.35 7.44 -0.85
CA VAL A 87 -12.13 6.22 -1.62
C VAL A 87 -12.96 5.03 -1.13
N LYS A 88 -13.60 5.15 0.02
CA LYS A 88 -14.45 4.08 0.56
C LYS A 88 -15.50 3.63 -0.44
N LYS A 89 -16.10 4.56 -1.17
CA LYS A 89 -17.13 4.26 -2.15
C LYS A 89 -16.62 3.36 -3.28
N TYR A 90 -15.36 3.50 -3.66
CA TYR A 90 -14.78 2.66 -4.71
C TYR A 90 -14.54 1.26 -4.21
N LYS A 91 -14.14 1.12 -2.95
CA LYS A 91 -14.00 -0.19 -2.32
C LYS A 91 -15.33 -0.91 -2.27
N GLU A 92 -16.38 -0.23 -1.87
CA GLU A 92 -17.71 -0.81 -1.79
C GLU A 92 -18.28 -1.15 -3.17
N ALA A 93 -18.01 -0.31 -4.17
CA ALA A 93 -18.58 -0.49 -5.51
C ALA A 93 -17.90 -1.60 -6.30
N LYS A 94 -16.58 -1.76 -6.20
CA LYS A 94 -15.85 -2.71 -7.05
C LYS A 94 -14.71 -3.44 -6.37
N GLY A 95 -14.59 -3.35 -5.06
CA GLY A 95 -13.57 -4.09 -4.32
C GLY A 95 -12.15 -3.60 -4.55
N THR A 96 -11.97 -2.31 -4.84
CA THR A 96 -10.65 -1.72 -5.02
C THR A 96 -9.74 -2.05 -3.84
N ILE A 97 -8.52 -2.49 -4.11
CA ILE A 97 -7.54 -2.77 -3.06
C ILE A 97 -6.96 -1.46 -2.57
N ILE A 98 -6.94 -1.28 -1.25
CA ILE A 98 -6.44 -0.05 -0.63
C ILE A 98 -5.23 -0.38 0.23
N ALA A 99 -4.10 0.22 -0.11
CA ALA A 99 -2.85 0.06 0.62
C ALA A 99 -2.42 1.40 1.20
N ILE A 100 -1.98 1.39 2.45
CA ILE A 100 -1.56 2.61 3.15
C ILE A 100 -0.15 2.36 3.68
N GLY A 101 0.78 3.20 3.27
CA GLY A 101 2.16 3.04 3.66
C GLY A 101 2.85 4.34 4.00
N GLY A 102 4.12 4.25 4.33
CA GLY A 102 4.95 5.39 4.67
C GLY A 102 5.19 5.52 6.16
N CYS A 103 5.93 6.57 6.54
CA CYS A 103 6.35 6.71 7.94
C CYS A 103 5.20 6.97 8.92
N MET A 104 4.06 7.48 8.46
CA MET A 104 2.90 7.68 9.31
C MET A 104 2.40 6.35 9.89
N MET A 105 2.60 5.25 9.17
CA MET A 105 2.19 3.92 9.63
C MET A 105 3.06 3.37 10.76
N GLN A 106 4.15 4.06 11.10
CA GLN A 106 4.95 3.73 12.27
C GLN A 106 4.30 4.23 13.56
N GLU A 107 3.28 5.06 13.45
CA GLU A 107 2.60 5.62 14.61
C GLU A 107 1.39 4.76 14.98
N LYS A 108 1.46 4.17 16.16
CA LYS A 108 0.43 3.22 16.61
C LYS A 108 -0.96 3.84 16.65
N HIS A 109 -1.09 5.09 17.08
CA HIS A 109 -2.41 5.72 17.18
C HIS A 109 -3.07 5.90 15.81
N ILE A 110 -2.27 6.08 14.76
CA ILE A 110 -2.80 6.18 13.40
C ILE A 110 -3.32 4.82 12.94
N VAL A 111 -2.54 3.77 13.15
CA VAL A 111 -2.95 2.42 12.74
C VAL A 111 -4.20 1.99 13.51
N ASP A 112 -4.26 2.30 14.81
CA ASP A 112 -5.43 1.99 15.63
C ASP A 112 -6.68 2.70 15.12
N LYS A 113 -6.55 3.97 14.73
CA LYS A 113 -7.67 4.72 14.17
C LYS A 113 -8.13 4.14 12.83
N LEU A 114 -7.18 3.70 12.01
CA LEU A 114 -7.52 3.03 10.74
C LEU A 114 -8.36 1.79 10.99
N LYS A 115 -7.96 0.97 11.96
CA LYS A 115 -8.70 -0.25 12.29
C LYS A 115 -10.10 0.03 12.83
N GLN A 116 -10.24 1.10 13.61
CA GLN A 116 -11.51 1.44 14.23
C GLN A 116 -12.48 2.14 13.27
N SER A 117 -11.99 3.10 12.52
CA SER A 117 -12.86 3.99 11.74
C SER A 117 -12.76 3.77 10.22
N TYR A 118 -11.70 3.15 9.75
CA TYR A 118 -11.47 2.95 8.31
C TYR A 118 -11.05 1.51 8.02
N PRO A 119 -11.81 0.52 8.48
CA PRO A 119 -11.39 -0.90 8.42
C PRO A 119 -11.41 -1.52 7.03
N PHE A 120 -11.68 -0.74 6.00
CA PHE A 120 -11.75 -1.23 4.63
C PHE A 120 -10.40 -1.28 3.91
N PHE A 121 -9.31 -0.91 4.58
CA PHE A 121 -7.99 -1.03 3.97
C PHE A 121 -7.55 -2.50 3.92
N ASP A 122 -6.70 -2.83 2.94
CA ASP A 122 -6.22 -4.20 2.74
C ASP A 122 -4.77 -4.40 3.15
N ILE A 123 -3.93 -3.38 2.98
CA ILE A 123 -2.50 -3.46 3.28
C ILE A 123 -2.07 -2.22 4.05
N VAL A 124 -1.29 -2.43 5.11
CA VAL A 124 -0.57 -1.36 5.80
C VAL A 124 0.90 -1.77 5.81
N PHE A 125 1.78 -0.89 5.34
CA PHE A 125 3.22 -1.15 5.34
C PHE A 125 3.97 0.10 5.80
N GLY A 126 5.15 -0.10 6.40
CA GLY A 126 5.99 0.99 6.84
C GLY A 126 7.08 1.30 5.82
N THR A 127 7.87 2.34 6.11
CA THR A 127 8.98 2.73 5.25
C THR A 127 10.00 1.60 5.09
N HIS A 128 10.23 0.83 6.15
CA HIS A 128 11.22 -0.25 6.15
C HIS A 128 10.70 -1.54 5.55
N THR A 129 9.41 -1.64 5.27
CA THR A 129 8.81 -2.85 4.70
C THR A 129 8.28 -2.62 3.29
N LEU A 130 8.70 -1.53 2.66
CA LEU A 130 8.28 -1.17 1.31
C LEU A 130 8.55 -2.29 0.30
N GLN A 131 9.71 -2.92 0.40
CA GLN A 131 10.11 -3.98 -0.53
C GLN A 131 9.25 -5.24 -0.40
N GLU A 132 8.49 -5.36 0.67
CA GLU A 132 7.59 -6.51 0.86
C GLU A 132 6.21 -6.27 0.25
N PHE A 133 5.98 -5.10 -0.32
CA PHE A 133 4.70 -4.78 -0.92
C PHE A 133 4.22 -5.82 -1.95
N PRO A 134 5.07 -6.33 -2.86
CA PRO A 134 4.61 -7.37 -3.79
C PRO A 134 4.13 -8.63 -3.09
N THR A 135 4.83 -9.04 -2.02
CA THR A 135 4.42 -10.21 -1.24
C THR A 135 3.09 -9.96 -0.55
N ASP A 136 2.92 -8.77 0.04
CA ASP A 136 1.68 -8.40 0.72
C ASP A 136 0.51 -8.35 -0.26
N LEU A 137 0.73 -7.77 -1.42
CA LEU A 137 -0.30 -7.69 -2.45
C LEU A 137 -0.69 -9.09 -2.94
N TYR A 138 0.28 -9.95 -3.16
CA TYR A 138 0.01 -11.32 -3.57
C TYR A 138 -0.85 -12.04 -2.53
N ASN A 139 -0.54 -11.87 -1.25
CA ASN A 139 -1.30 -12.51 -0.18
C ASN A 139 -2.73 -11.98 -0.11
N VAL A 140 -2.93 -10.67 -0.32
CA VAL A 140 -4.28 -10.10 -0.35
C VAL A 140 -5.07 -10.65 -1.53
N LEU A 141 -4.44 -10.73 -2.70
CA LEU A 141 -5.12 -11.25 -3.90
C LEU A 141 -5.52 -12.71 -3.78
N CYS A 142 -4.67 -13.52 -3.13
CA CYS A 142 -4.92 -14.94 -3.00
C CYS A 142 -5.78 -15.30 -1.79
N ASN A 143 -5.52 -14.67 -0.66
CA ASN A 143 -6.17 -15.03 0.61
C ASN A 143 -7.29 -14.07 1.01
N LYS A 144 -7.35 -12.91 0.39
CA LYS A 144 -8.33 -11.86 0.69
C LYS A 144 -8.34 -11.43 2.16
N LYS A 145 -7.17 -11.49 2.81
CA LYS A 145 -7.00 -11.07 4.19
C LYS A 145 -6.20 -9.78 4.24
N ARG A 146 -6.55 -8.93 5.21
CA ARG A 146 -5.79 -7.71 5.48
C ARG A 146 -4.38 -8.06 5.91
N ILE A 147 -3.41 -7.31 5.40
CA ILE A 147 -2.00 -7.46 5.75
C ILE A 147 -1.53 -6.18 6.44
N GLU A 148 -0.95 -6.32 7.63
CA GLU A 148 -0.35 -5.22 8.36
C GLU A 148 1.14 -5.55 8.55
N ASP A 149 1.98 -4.90 7.77
CA ASP A 149 3.41 -5.18 7.72
C ASP A 149 4.19 -3.91 8.04
N VAL A 150 4.32 -3.62 9.33
CA VAL A 150 4.96 -2.41 9.83
C VAL A 150 5.99 -2.80 10.88
N LEU A 151 7.20 -2.21 10.77
CA LEU A 151 8.21 -2.34 11.81
C LEU A 151 7.99 -1.27 12.87
N ASP A 152 8.18 -1.65 14.14
CA ASP A 152 8.10 -0.66 15.21
C ASP A 152 9.42 0.13 15.30
N ILE A 153 9.50 1.06 16.25
CA ILE A 153 10.68 1.92 16.38
C ILE A 153 11.94 1.15 16.79
N ASP A 154 11.79 -0.05 17.34
CA ASP A 154 12.92 -0.90 17.72
C ASP A 154 13.27 -1.89 16.60
N GLY A 155 12.58 -1.83 15.50
CA GLY A 155 12.80 -2.71 14.37
C GLY A 155 12.04 -4.01 14.40
N ASP A 156 11.26 -4.24 15.44
CA ASP A 156 10.42 -5.43 15.52
C ASP A 156 9.20 -5.29 14.62
N VAL A 157 8.73 -6.41 14.10
CA VAL A 157 7.55 -6.41 13.26
C VAL A 157 6.30 -6.27 14.13
N ILE A 158 5.47 -5.30 13.79
CA ILE A 158 4.16 -5.13 14.43
C ILE A 158 3.18 -5.94 13.60
N GLU A 159 2.82 -7.11 14.10
CA GLU A 159 1.89 -7.96 13.37
C GLU A 159 0.45 -7.51 13.60
N GLY A 160 -0.35 -7.60 12.56
CA GLY A 160 -1.75 -7.26 12.61
C GLY A 160 -2.59 -8.40 13.15
N LEU A 161 -2.31 -8.75 14.32
CA LEU A 161 -2.92 -9.91 14.97
C LEU A 161 -4.42 -9.73 15.30
#